data_25b2791929761c95bb84143081e2ddf9
#
_entry.id   25b2791929761c95bb84143081e2ddf9
#
_cell.length_a   1.000
_cell.length_b   1.000
_cell.length_c   1.000
_cell.angle_alpha   90.00
_cell.angle_beta   90.00
_cell.angle_gamma   90.00
#
_symmetry.space_group_name_H-M   'P 1'
#
loop_
_entity.id
_entity.type
_entity.pdbx_description
1 polymer ?
#
loop_
_entity_poly.entity_id
_entity_poly.type
_entity_poly.pdbx_seq_one_letter_code
_entity_poly.pdbx_strand_id
1 'polypeptide(L)'
;MKLKGVKEIYAIFVSLFMDKMEKEEPIQIDIEKVIKKKAPEVGKKIPGFVYRFLEKTICQERMNYILREYADCKGVDFADALLSELNVKVKLEGEENIPAEGKFTFASNHPLGGLDGVSLVSVFGKKYNSHIKVQVNDLLMNVAPLAPVFLPINKHGRQAKDAADVLKNAYESDDQM
;
A
#
# COMPACT_ATOMS: atom_id res chain seq x y z
N MET A 1 -25.16 -17.87 6.25
CA MET A 1 -25.19 -16.41 6.52
C MET A 1 -24.03 -15.78 5.76
N LYS A 2 -24.31 -14.90 4.79
CA LYS A 2 -23.43 -14.63 3.63
C LYS A 2 -22.26 -13.70 3.96
N LEU A 3 -21.07 -14.06 3.50
CA LEU A 3 -19.79 -13.35 3.46
C LEU A 3 -19.82 -11.89 2.88
N LYS A 4 -21.00 -11.35 2.62
CA LYS A 4 -21.18 -9.99 2.10
C LYS A 4 -20.70 -8.92 3.10
N GLY A 5 -20.95 -9.11 4.39
CA GLY A 5 -20.53 -8.18 5.43
C GLY A 5 -19.02 -8.10 5.65
N VAL A 6 -18.29 -9.20 5.44
CA VAL A 6 -16.82 -9.20 5.62
C VAL A 6 -16.12 -8.45 4.49
N LYS A 7 -16.62 -8.57 3.26
CA LYS A 7 -16.07 -7.79 2.11
C LYS A 7 -16.39 -6.30 2.23
N GLU A 8 -17.56 -5.97 2.74
CA GLU A 8 -17.94 -4.56 3.00
C GLU A 8 -17.12 -3.99 4.16
N ILE A 9 -16.91 -4.75 5.23
CA ILE A 9 -16.03 -4.36 6.34
C ILE A 9 -14.59 -4.23 5.86
N TYR A 10 -14.10 -5.12 5.02
CA TYR A 10 -12.76 -5.04 4.44
C TYR A 10 -12.62 -3.84 3.48
N ALA A 11 -13.62 -3.58 2.65
CA ALA A 11 -13.62 -2.41 1.75
C ALA A 11 -13.75 -1.09 2.53
N ILE A 12 -14.56 -1.06 3.57
CA ILE A 12 -14.64 0.04 4.54
C ILE A 12 -13.29 0.17 5.26
N PHE A 13 -12.70 -0.92 5.71
CA PHE A 13 -11.39 -0.94 6.35
C PHE A 13 -10.30 -0.36 5.46
N VAL A 14 -10.17 -0.83 4.23
CA VAL A 14 -9.22 -0.30 3.25
C VAL A 14 -9.51 1.18 2.97
N SER A 15 -10.74 1.56 2.74
CA SER A 15 -11.15 2.97 2.55
C SER A 15 -10.87 3.84 3.80
N LEU A 16 -11.00 3.29 4.99
CA LEU A 16 -10.86 3.99 6.28
C LEU A 16 -9.41 4.17 6.72
N PHE A 17 -8.58 3.21 6.39
CA PHE A 17 -7.14 3.26 6.62
C PHE A 17 -6.50 4.45 5.89
N MET A 18 -7.12 4.87 4.83
CA MET A 18 -6.57 5.75 3.82
C MET A 18 -6.87 7.24 3.99
N ASP A 19 -7.93 7.60 4.73
CA ASP A 19 -8.39 9.00 4.85
C ASP A 19 -7.68 9.81 5.95
N LYS A 20 -6.81 9.18 6.73
CA LYS A 20 -6.21 9.80 7.92
C LYS A 20 -4.80 10.33 7.73
N MET A 21 -4.21 10.16 6.55
CA MET A 21 -2.82 10.50 6.30
C MET A 21 -2.60 11.92 5.76
N GLU A 22 -3.62 12.77 5.78
CA GLU A 22 -3.54 14.13 5.25
C GLU A 22 -3.03 15.20 6.24
N LYS A 23 -2.59 14.83 7.44
CA LYS A 23 -2.02 15.77 8.42
C LYS A 23 -0.79 15.18 9.10
N GLU A 24 0.24 15.99 9.23
CA GLU A 24 1.58 15.79 9.81
C GLU A 24 1.63 15.28 11.28
N GLU A 25 0.71 14.41 11.69
CA GLU A 25 0.85 13.68 12.94
C GLU A 25 1.55 12.35 12.68
N PRO A 26 2.30 11.79 13.64
CA PRO A 26 3.01 10.52 13.45
C PRO A 26 2.02 9.48 12.94
N ILE A 27 2.36 8.87 11.80
CA ILE A 27 1.54 7.93 11.07
C ILE A 27 1.16 6.78 12.01
N GLN A 28 -0.02 6.85 12.58
CA GLN A 28 -0.57 5.81 13.45
C GLN A 28 -1.92 5.35 12.92
N ILE A 29 -2.01 4.05 12.77
CA ILE A 29 -3.26 3.37 12.41
C ILE A 29 -4.07 3.17 13.69
N ASP A 30 -5.27 3.67 13.71
CA ASP A 30 -6.24 3.50 14.78
C ASP A 30 -7.60 3.16 14.15
N ILE A 31 -7.88 1.86 14.03
CA ILE A 31 -9.09 1.39 13.34
C ILE A 31 -10.38 1.83 14.02
N GLU A 32 -10.38 1.98 15.34
CA GLU A 32 -11.56 2.44 16.07
C GLU A 32 -11.89 3.88 15.71
N LYS A 33 -10.89 4.78 15.76
CA LYS A 33 -11.07 6.19 15.36
C LYS A 33 -11.50 6.32 13.92
N VAL A 34 -10.90 5.51 13.08
CA VAL A 34 -11.18 5.48 11.66
C VAL A 34 -12.63 5.09 11.38
N ILE A 35 -13.11 3.98 11.94
CA ILE A 35 -14.51 3.53 11.79
C ILE A 35 -15.48 4.57 12.35
N LYS A 36 -15.21 5.11 13.54
CA LYS A 36 -16.04 6.14 14.16
C LYS A 36 -16.13 7.42 13.34
N LYS A 37 -15.07 7.79 12.62
CA LYS A 37 -15.06 8.98 11.76
C LYS A 37 -15.86 8.77 10.47
N LYS A 38 -15.71 7.62 9.80
CA LYS A 38 -16.35 7.37 8.48
C LYS A 38 -17.76 6.81 8.55
N ALA A 39 -18.04 6.04 9.57
CA ALA A 39 -19.35 5.44 9.80
C ALA A 39 -19.79 5.67 11.26
N PRO A 40 -20.07 6.92 11.68
CA PRO A 40 -20.33 7.25 13.09
C PRO A 40 -21.46 6.41 13.70
N GLU A 41 -22.53 6.19 12.95
CA GLU A 41 -23.69 5.42 13.42
C GLU A 41 -23.42 3.92 13.57
N VAL A 42 -22.52 3.39 12.74
CA VAL A 42 -22.05 2.00 12.85
C VAL A 42 -21.01 1.90 13.97
N GLY A 43 -20.06 2.82 14.01
CA GLY A 43 -18.99 2.85 15.00
C GLY A 43 -19.50 2.94 16.45
N LYS A 44 -20.57 3.71 16.71
CA LYS A 44 -21.20 3.79 18.01
C LYS A 44 -21.81 2.47 18.49
N LYS A 45 -22.21 1.59 17.56
CA LYS A 45 -22.89 0.32 17.84
C LYS A 45 -21.93 -0.87 17.93
N ILE A 46 -20.67 -0.71 17.53
CA ILE A 46 -19.70 -1.80 17.57
C ILE A 46 -19.20 -1.97 19.01
N PRO A 47 -19.34 -3.16 19.59
CA PRO A 47 -18.80 -3.47 20.91
C PRO A 47 -17.27 -3.44 20.94
N GLY A 48 -16.67 -3.05 22.06
CA GLY A 48 -15.22 -2.93 22.21
C GLY A 48 -14.43 -4.21 21.91
N PHE A 49 -15.01 -5.39 22.13
CA PHE A 49 -14.34 -6.65 21.79
C PHE A 49 -14.19 -6.86 20.29
N VAL A 50 -15.12 -6.31 19.48
CA VAL A 50 -15.03 -6.36 18.03
C VAL A 50 -13.89 -5.47 17.53
N TYR A 51 -13.72 -4.27 18.10
CA TYR A 51 -12.58 -3.42 17.80
C TYR A 51 -11.25 -4.12 18.12
N ARG A 52 -11.11 -4.71 19.29
CA ARG A 52 -9.92 -5.50 19.66
C ARG A 52 -9.66 -6.67 18.72
N PHE A 53 -10.72 -7.33 18.26
CA PHE A 53 -10.60 -8.39 17.25
C PHE A 53 -10.10 -7.82 15.92
N LEU A 54 -10.62 -6.68 15.46
CA LEU A 54 -10.18 -6.01 14.24
C LEU A 54 -8.72 -5.55 14.35
N GLU A 55 -8.35 -4.87 15.43
CA GLU A 55 -6.97 -4.43 15.71
C GLU A 55 -5.98 -5.60 15.64
N LYS A 56 -6.34 -6.72 16.26
CA LYS A 56 -5.53 -7.93 16.23
C LYS A 56 -5.46 -8.55 14.83
N THR A 57 -6.58 -8.58 14.11
CA THR A 57 -6.67 -9.17 12.76
C THR A 57 -5.82 -8.40 11.75
N ILE A 58 -5.74 -7.08 11.88
CA ILE A 58 -4.91 -6.24 11.02
C ILE A 58 -3.49 -6.05 11.56
N CYS A 59 -3.15 -6.67 12.69
CA CYS A 59 -1.86 -6.49 13.36
C CYS A 59 -1.50 -5.02 13.58
N GLN A 60 -2.48 -4.20 14.02
CA GLN A 60 -2.37 -2.75 14.13
C GLN A 60 -1.12 -2.29 14.89
N GLU A 61 -0.80 -2.92 16.02
CA GLU A 61 0.38 -2.60 16.82
C GLU A 61 1.68 -2.82 16.02
N ARG A 62 1.75 -3.95 15.30
CA ARG A 62 2.92 -4.28 14.48
C ARG A 62 3.09 -3.29 13.33
N MET A 63 2.00 -2.93 12.69
CA MET A 63 2.03 -1.93 11.61
C MET A 63 2.45 -0.56 12.15
N ASN A 64 1.91 -0.14 13.28
CA ASN A 64 2.30 1.12 13.91
C ASN A 64 3.76 1.14 14.37
N TYR A 65 4.26 0.00 14.83
CA TYR A 65 5.68 -0.16 15.14
C TYR A 65 6.54 0.04 13.88
N ILE A 66 6.23 -0.65 12.80
CA ILE A 66 6.98 -0.56 11.54
C ILE A 66 6.97 0.86 10.99
N LEU A 67 5.81 1.51 10.96
CA LEU A 67 5.70 2.89 10.47
C LEU A 67 6.51 3.90 11.29
N ARG A 68 6.68 3.66 12.59
CA ARG A 68 7.51 4.52 13.45
C ARG A 68 8.99 4.20 13.33
N GLU A 69 9.33 2.93 13.38
CA GLU A 69 10.73 2.46 13.38
C GLU A 69 11.43 2.80 12.06
N TYR A 70 10.69 2.70 10.96
CA TYR A 70 11.21 2.95 9.61
C TYR A 70 10.67 4.24 8.99
N ALA A 71 10.34 5.24 9.79
CA ALA A 71 9.77 6.51 9.33
C ALA A 71 10.68 7.26 8.33
N ASP A 72 11.99 7.11 8.49
CA ASP A 72 13.00 7.75 7.62
C ASP A 72 13.27 6.97 6.33
N CYS A 73 12.87 5.70 6.27
CA CYS A 73 13.00 4.89 5.07
C CYS A 73 11.90 5.25 4.06
N LYS A 74 12.25 5.32 2.77
CA LYS A 74 11.29 5.65 1.71
C LYS A 74 11.50 4.78 0.47
N GLY A 75 10.40 4.57 -0.27
CA GLY A 75 10.43 3.82 -1.53
C GLY A 75 10.97 2.40 -1.34
N VAL A 76 12.03 2.08 -2.05
CA VAL A 76 12.67 0.75 -2.04
C VAL A 76 13.24 0.40 -0.67
N ASP A 77 13.88 1.37 0.01
CA ASP A 77 14.47 1.15 1.34
C ASP A 77 13.39 0.78 2.37
N PHE A 78 12.23 1.42 2.31
CA PHE A 78 11.11 1.06 3.17
C PHE A 78 10.54 -0.33 2.83
N ALA A 79 10.47 -0.67 1.55
CA ALA A 79 10.02 -2.00 1.13
C ALA A 79 10.96 -3.09 1.66
N ASP A 80 12.26 -2.87 1.62
CA ASP A 80 13.26 -3.79 2.15
C ASP A 80 13.17 -3.91 3.68
N ALA A 81 13.07 -2.79 4.37
CA ALA A 81 12.91 -2.76 5.81
C ALA A 81 11.65 -3.52 6.25
N LEU A 82 10.54 -3.30 5.55
CA LEU A 82 9.28 -3.99 5.81
C LEU A 82 9.39 -5.50 5.60
N LEU A 83 9.99 -5.96 4.51
CA LEU A 83 10.20 -7.39 4.25
C LEU A 83 11.11 -8.02 5.31
N SER A 84 12.18 -7.33 5.69
CA SER A 84 13.09 -7.76 6.75
C SER A 84 12.37 -7.90 8.10
N GLU A 85 11.59 -6.89 8.48
CA GLU A 85 10.85 -6.87 9.74
C GLU A 85 9.79 -7.98 9.81
N LEU A 86 9.19 -8.30 8.66
CA LEU A 86 8.23 -9.40 8.54
C LEU A 86 8.91 -10.77 8.38
N ASN A 87 10.24 -10.80 8.36
CA ASN A 87 11.04 -12.03 8.09
C ASN A 87 10.64 -12.73 6.79
N VAL A 88 10.31 -11.93 5.77
CA VAL A 88 9.94 -12.43 4.44
C VAL A 88 11.20 -12.59 3.59
N LYS A 89 11.39 -13.79 3.07
CA LYS A 89 12.47 -14.09 2.12
C LYS A 89 11.88 -14.17 0.72
N VAL A 90 12.30 -13.25 -0.13
CA VAL A 90 11.95 -13.25 -1.54
C VAL A 90 12.95 -14.14 -2.29
N LYS A 91 12.47 -15.18 -2.95
CA LYS A 91 13.27 -16.00 -3.86
C LYS A 91 12.85 -15.67 -5.28
N LEU A 92 13.80 -15.22 -6.08
CA LEU A 92 13.58 -14.94 -7.49
C LEU A 92 14.08 -16.12 -8.31
N GLU A 93 13.23 -16.65 -9.18
CA GLU A 93 13.58 -17.67 -10.16
C GLU A 93 13.42 -17.09 -11.55
N GLY A 94 14.37 -17.32 -12.43
CA GLY A 94 14.37 -16.77 -13.79
C GLY A 94 14.81 -15.31 -13.85
N GLU A 95 15.64 -14.85 -12.91
CA GLU A 95 16.15 -13.48 -12.88
C GLU A 95 16.87 -13.07 -14.17
N GLU A 96 17.49 -14.02 -14.84
CA GLU A 96 18.14 -13.86 -16.13
C GLU A 96 17.18 -13.43 -17.26
N ASN A 97 15.88 -13.65 -17.09
CA ASN A 97 14.85 -13.21 -18.03
C ASN A 97 14.40 -11.76 -17.81
N ILE A 98 14.81 -11.12 -16.71
CA ILE A 98 14.50 -9.72 -16.45
C ILE A 98 15.53 -8.87 -17.21
N PRO A 99 15.11 -8.06 -18.20
CA PRO A 99 16.05 -7.25 -18.99
C PRO A 99 16.88 -6.32 -18.11
N ALA A 100 18.15 -6.12 -18.48
CA ALA A 100 19.05 -5.23 -17.75
C ALA A 100 18.89 -3.77 -18.18
N GLU A 101 18.59 -3.54 -19.45
CA GLU A 101 18.52 -2.22 -20.08
C GLU A 101 17.23 -2.07 -20.88
N GLY A 102 16.76 -0.84 -20.99
CA GLY A 102 15.52 -0.50 -21.67
C GLY A 102 14.42 -0.10 -20.70
N LYS A 103 13.26 0.20 -21.25
CA LYS A 103 12.07 0.58 -20.50
C LYS A 103 11.00 -0.50 -20.65
N PHE A 104 10.52 -0.98 -19.53
CA PHE A 104 9.58 -2.10 -19.49
C PHE A 104 8.39 -1.80 -18.58
N THR A 105 7.29 -2.46 -18.89
CA THR A 105 6.14 -2.58 -18.01
C THR A 105 6.03 -4.02 -17.55
N PHE A 106 6.07 -4.22 -16.25
CA PHE A 106 5.95 -5.52 -15.62
C PHE A 106 4.53 -5.75 -15.15
N ALA A 107 3.98 -6.91 -15.44
CA ALA A 107 2.67 -7.32 -14.94
C ALA A 107 2.81 -8.60 -14.14
N SER A 108 2.20 -8.63 -12.96
CA SER A 108 2.20 -9.79 -12.07
C SER A 108 0.81 -10.03 -11.50
N ASN A 109 0.49 -11.30 -11.29
CA ASN A 109 -0.56 -11.65 -10.35
C ASN A 109 -0.06 -11.36 -8.93
N HIS A 110 -0.96 -10.99 -8.02
CA HIS A 110 -0.56 -10.77 -6.64
C HIS A 110 -1.61 -11.31 -5.64
N PRO A 111 -1.64 -12.60 -5.45
CA PRO A 111 -2.63 -13.26 -4.60
C PRO A 111 -2.50 -12.93 -3.12
N LEU A 112 -1.31 -12.54 -2.66
CA LEU A 112 -1.02 -12.14 -1.27
C LEU A 112 -1.21 -10.63 -1.05
N GLY A 113 -1.62 -9.89 -2.08
CA GLY A 113 -1.91 -8.46 -1.97
C GLY A 113 -0.68 -7.61 -1.68
N GLY A 114 -0.72 -6.85 -0.58
CA GLY A 114 0.34 -5.89 -0.25
C GLY A 114 1.74 -6.48 -0.19
N LEU A 115 1.87 -7.73 0.25
CA LEU A 115 3.16 -8.39 0.39
C LEU A 115 3.83 -8.64 -0.96
N ASP A 116 3.06 -9.07 -1.97
CA ASP A 116 3.57 -9.24 -3.33
C ASP A 116 4.04 -7.89 -3.91
N GLY A 117 3.20 -6.85 -3.75
CA GLY A 117 3.54 -5.51 -4.21
C GLY A 117 4.84 -4.99 -3.61
N VAL A 118 5.01 -5.13 -2.29
CA VAL A 118 6.24 -4.72 -1.59
C VAL A 118 7.44 -5.54 -2.06
N SER A 119 7.26 -6.85 -2.30
CA SER A 119 8.33 -7.71 -2.83
C SER A 119 8.77 -7.28 -4.22
N LEU A 120 7.83 -6.93 -5.10
CA LEU A 120 8.14 -6.41 -6.44
C LEU A 120 8.86 -5.06 -6.37
N VAL A 121 8.43 -4.16 -5.48
CA VAL A 121 9.13 -2.89 -5.23
C VAL A 121 10.58 -3.14 -4.81
N SER A 122 10.82 -4.06 -3.89
CA SER A 122 12.17 -4.42 -3.45
C SER A 122 13.01 -5.00 -4.60
N VAL A 123 12.50 -6.00 -5.32
CA VAL A 123 13.24 -6.70 -6.39
C VAL A 123 13.58 -5.76 -7.55
N PHE A 124 12.56 -5.13 -8.13
CA PHE A 124 12.76 -4.26 -9.28
C PHE A 124 13.45 -2.94 -8.90
N GLY A 125 13.15 -2.43 -7.69
CA GLY A 125 13.83 -1.24 -7.19
C GLY A 125 15.33 -1.41 -7.08
N LYS A 126 15.80 -2.56 -6.59
CA LYS A 126 17.24 -2.88 -6.55
C LYS A 126 17.83 -3.05 -7.95
N LYS A 127 17.12 -3.76 -8.82
CA LYS A 127 17.61 -4.02 -10.18
C LYS A 127 17.75 -2.74 -11.01
N TYR A 128 16.84 -1.79 -10.84
CA TYR A 128 16.77 -0.57 -11.63
C TYR A 128 17.13 0.70 -10.85
N ASN A 129 17.94 0.59 -9.79
CA ASN A 129 18.43 1.71 -8.98
C ASN A 129 17.32 2.66 -8.51
N SER A 130 16.24 2.11 -8.02
CA SER A 130 15.01 2.81 -7.57
C SER A 130 14.22 3.53 -8.67
N HIS A 131 14.59 3.38 -9.93
CA HIS A 131 13.83 3.88 -11.08
C HIS A 131 12.64 2.97 -11.38
N ILE A 132 11.65 2.99 -10.50
CA ILE A 132 10.42 2.21 -10.62
C ILE A 132 9.19 3.02 -10.22
N LYS A 133 8.08 2.75 -10.87
CA LYS A 133 6.75 3.21 -10.46
C LYS A 133 5.77 2.05 -10.44
N VAL A 134 4.99 1.94 -9.41
CA VAL A 134 3.98 0.90 -9.24
C VAL A 134 2.60 1.53 -9.27
N GLN A 135 1.78 1.06 -10.19
CA GLN A 135 0.41 1.53 -10.32
C GLN A 135 -0.42 1.01 -9.14
N VAL A 136 -0.97 1.93 -8.37
CA VAL A 136 -1.74 1.60 -7.18
C VAL A 136 -3.07 2.32 -7.14
N ASN A 137 -4.00 1.81 -6.36
CA ASN A 137 -5.21 2.56 -6.04
C ASN A 137 -4.83 3.81 -5.23
N ASP A 138 -5.50 4.93 -5.48
CA ASP A 138 -5.29 6.21 -4.76
C ASP A 138 -5.24 6.04 -3.25
N LEU A 139 -5.97 5.06 -2.76
CA LEU A 139 -5.95 4.71 -1.36
C LEU A 139 -4.53 4.37 -0.87
N LEU A 140 -3.70 3.70 -1.63
CA LEU A 140 -2.35 3.30 -1.23
C LEU A 140 -1.35 4.47 -1.23
N MET A 141 -1.69 5.60 -1.85
CA MET A 141 -0.87 6.82 -1.80
C MET A 141 -0.65 7.34 -0.38
N ASN A 142 -1.53 6.95 0.53
CA ASN A 142 -1.42 7.33 1.93
C ASN A 142 -0.40 6.49 2.72
N VAL A 143 0.19 5.44 2.14
CA VAL A 143 1.35 4.77 2.72
C VAL A 143 2.58 5.66 2.42
N ALA A 144 2.70 6.74 3.18
CA ALA A 144 3.67 7.81 2.93
C ALA A 144 5.09 7.31 2.64
N PRO A 145 5.64 6.30 3.34
CA PRO A 145 6.96 5.78 3.01
C PRO A 145 7.07 5.18 1.60
N LEU A 146 5.99 4.64 1.04
CA LEU A 146 5.97 4.08 -0.32
C LEU A 146 5.49 5.07 -1.39
N ALA A 147 4.96 6.23 -1.00
CA ALA A 147 4.46 7.23 -1.94
C ALA A 147 5.47 7.61 -3.07
N PRO A 148 6.79 7.66 -2.84
CA PRO A 148 7.75 7.97 -3.90
C PRO A 148 7.76 6.98 -5.06
N VAL A 149 7.39 5.71 -4.83
CA VAL A 149 7.35 4.66 -5.87
C VAL A 149 5.94 4.34 -6.35
N PHE A 150 4.91 4.98 -5.78
CA PHE A 150 3.53 4.73 -6.15
C PHE A 150 3.03 5.71 -7.21
N LEU A 151 2.20 5.19 -8.11
CA LEU A 151 1.53 5.94 -9.15
C LEU A 151 0.01 5.72 -9.01
N PRO A 152 -0.76 6.76 -8.65
CA PRO A 152 -2.17 6.59 -8.36
C PRO A 152 -3.00 6.31 -9.62
N ILE A 153 -3.86 5.29 -9.54
CA ILE A 153 -4.86 4.99 -10.56
C ILE A 153 -6.24 4.86 -9.91
N ASN A 154 -7.17 5.65 -10.37
CA ASN A 154 -8.57 5.50 -9.96
C ASN A 154 -9.25 4.37 -10.72
N LYS A 155 -9.61 3.29 -10.02
CA LYS A 155 -10.40 2.19 -10.59
C LYS A 155 -11.91 2.51 -10.69
N HIS A 156 -12.37 3.48 -9.91
CA HIS A 156 -13.79 3.85 -9.83
C HIS A 156 -13.92 5.38 -9.83
N GLY A 157 -14.59 5.93 -10.83
CA GLY A 157 -14.86 7.35 -10.95
C GLY A 157 -14.18 8.03 -12.14
N ARG A 158 -14.43 9.33 -12.32
CA ARG A 158 -13.70 10.14 -13.30
C ARG A 158 -12.26 10.27 -12.85
N GLN A 159 -11.34 9.79 -13.66
CA GLN A 159 -9.94 10.17 -13.52
C GLN A 159 -9.87 11.71 -13.65
N ALA A 160 -9.29 12.38 -12.66
CA ALA A 160 -8.99 13.79 -12.81
C ALA A 160 -8.04 13.96 -14.00
N LYS A 161 -8.16 15.07 -14.74
CA LYS A 161 -7.24 15.36 -15.86
C LYS A 161 -5.79 15.24 -15.43
N ASP A 162 -5.50 15.68 -14.21
CA ASP A 162 -4.16 15.60 -13.61
C ASP A 162 -3.62 14.17 -13.47
N ALA A 163 -4.48 13.17 -13.25
CA ALA A 163 -4.05 11.77 -13.17
C ALA A 163 -3.62 11.19 -14.53
N ALA A 164 -4.23 11.64 -15.63
CA ALA A 164 -3.80 11.26 -16.97
C ALA A 164 -2.43 11.85 -17.31
N ASP A 165 -2.18 13.09 -16.91
CA ASP A 165 -0.89 13.76 -17.09
C ASP A 165 0.20 13.12 -16.22
N VAL A 166 -0.12 12.75 -14.98
CA VAL A 166 0.79 12.02 -14.09
C VAL A 166 1.18 10.66 -14.69
N LEU A 167 0.21 9.91 -15.22
CA LEU A 167 0.46 8.64 -15.93
C LEU A 167 1.32 8.86 -17.16
N LYS A 168 0.98 9.83 -18.00
CA LYS A 168 1.73 10.16 -19.20
C LYS A 168 3.19 10.49 -18.86
N ASN A 169 3.41 11.36 -17.89
CA ASN A 169 4.75 11.74 -17.44
C ASN A 169 5.55 10.53 -16.92
N ALA A 170 4.90 9.61 -16.19
CA ALA A 170 5.55 8.40 -15.73
C ALA A 170 5.92 7.46 -16.88
N TYR A 171 5.04 7.35 -17.92
CA TYR A 171 5.38 6.58 -19.11
C TYR A 171 6.43 7.25 -19.99
N GLU A 172 6.64 8.55 -19.89
CA GLU A 172 7.68 9.30 -20.59
C GLU A 172 8.99 9.40 -19.79
N SER A 173 8.97 9.12 -18.47
CA SER A 173 10.16 9.09 -17.61
C SER A 173 11.01 7.83 -17.88
N ASP A 174 12.19 7.76 -17.28
CA ASP A 174 13.07 6.59 -17.33
C ASP A 174 12.69 5.49 -16.31
N ASP A 175 11.61 5.66 -15.57
CA ASP A 175 11.17 4.69 -14.59
C ASP A 175 10.57 3.43 -15.24
N GLN A 176 10.86 2.28 -14.68
CA GLN A 176 10.15 1.03 -14.98
C GLN A 176 8.74 1.06 -14.40
N MET A 177 7.79 0.41 -15.05
CA MET A 177 6.39 0.41 -14.66
C MET A 177 5.91 -0.98 -14.24
#